data_daaea9c4bb9759522eb3f4c198567a3b
#
_entry.id   daaea9c4bb9759522eb3f4c198567a3b
#
_cell.length_a   1.000
_cell.length_b   1.000
_cell.length_c   1.000
_cell.angle_alpha   90.00
_cell.angle_beta   90.00
_cell.angle_gamma   90.00
#
_symmetry.space_group_name_H-M   'P 1'
#
loop_
_entity.id
_entity.type
_entity.pdbx_description
1 polymer ?
#
loop_
_entity_poly.entity_id
_entity_poly.type
_entity_poly.pdbx_seq_one_letter_code
_entity_poly.pdbx_strand_id
1 'polypeptide(L)'
;MPWQRLRRRQQRTPFGVMQTQQPCSRCGGKGKLVKNPCKVCHGSGKTAARKTLEVSIPMGIDDAQSFALRGMGDAGANGGPAGDVIVMVTVRPSEVFQRDGYDVWVTVPITYSQVVLGDSITVPSIDGKVEYTVPEGTQSGTTFRLRGKGIQYLNGRGRGDMYVKCEVEIPKKLNKAQRDALKKFEGTLKEENYEKRKGFFKKLKDMFA
;
A
#
# COMPACT_ATOMS: atom_id res chain seq x y z
N MET A 1 -49.23 -22.54 -6.95
CA MET A 1 -49.63 -21.76 -8.15
C MET A 1 -48.73 -20.54 -8.24
N PRO A 2 -48.03 -20.30 -9.34
CA PRO A 2 -47.19 -19.10 -9.49
C PRO A 2 -48.10 -17.90 -9.68
N TRP A 3 -48.16 -17.07 -8.67
CA TRP A 3 -49.00 -15.89 -8.66
C TRP A 3 -48.50 -14.88 -9.69
N GLN A 4 -49.41 -14.46 -10.57
CA GLN A 4 -49.13 -13.49 -11.65
C GLN A 4 -48.65 -12.16 -11.05
N ARG A 5 -47.35 -11.99 -11.00
CA ARG A 5 -46.69 -10.71 -10.63
C ARG A 5 -46.93 -9.60 -11.65
N LEU A 6 -47.40 -10.01 -12.84
CA LEU A 6 -47.61 -9.13 -13.99
C LEU A 6 -49.05 -9.34 -14.49
N ARG A 7 -49.73 -8.25 -14.83
CA ARG A 7 -51.00 -8.29 -15.53
C ARG A 7 -50.73 -8.10 -17.02
N ARG A 8 -51.28 -9.00 -17.85
CA ARG A 8 -51.30 -8.84 -19.30
C ARG A 8 -52.42 -7.89 -19.64
N ARG A 9 -52.12 -6.77 -20.28
CA ARG A 9 -53.09 -5.83 -20.82
C ARG A 9 -52.99 -5.90 -22.34
N GLN A 10 -54.13 -6.25 -22.99
CA GLN A 10 -54.23 -6.19 -24.44
C GLN A 10 -54.70 -4.78 -24.83
N GLN A 11 -53.96 -4.13 -25.64
CA GLN A 11 -54.29 -2.81 -26.19
C GLN A 11 -54.45 -2.98 -27.72
N ARG A 12 -55.64 -2.70 -28.22
CA ARG A 12 -55.89 -2.68 -29.67
C ARG A 12 -55.34 -1.36 -30.23
N THR A 13 -54.38 -1.48 -31.12
CA THR A 13 -53.84 -0.37 -31.88
C THR A 13 -54.26 -0.50 -33.33
N PRO A 14 -54.22 0.57 -34.14
CA PRO A 14 -54.59 0.50 -35.59
C PRO A 14 -53.74 -0.51 -36.36
N PHE A 15 -52.60 -0.95 -35.82
CA PHE A 15 -51.64 -1.90 -36.43
C PHE A 15 -51.70 -3.32 -35.83
N GLY A 16 -52.68 -3.62 -34.95
CA GLY A 16 -52.78 -4.93 -34.36
C GLY A 16 -52.95 -4.92 -32.85
N VAL A 17 -53.03 -6.13 -32.23
CA VAL A 17 -53.16 -6.29 -30.77
C VAL A 17 -51.77 -6.38 -30.15
N MET A 18 -51.38 -5.34 -29.39
CA MET A 18 -50.16 -5.40 -28.55
C MET A 18 -50.49 -5.93 -27.16
N GLN A 19 -49.73 -6.93 -26.71
CA GLN A 19 -49.79 -7.42 -25.31
C GLN A 19 -48.67 -6.76 -24.52
N THR A 20 -49.03 -5.89 -23.58
CA THR A 20 -48.11 -5.25 -22.65
C THR A 20 -48.22 -5.93 -21.29
N GLN A 21 -47.10 -6.29 -20.67
CA GLN A 21 -47.05 -6.77 -19.31
C GLN A 21 -46.81 -5.62 -18.36
N GLN A 22 -47.79 -5.32 -17.52
CA GLN A 22 -47.66 -4.28 -16.49
C GLN A 22 -47.61 -4.89 -15.10
N PRO A 23 -46.78 -4.35 -14.17
CA PRO A 23 -46.79 -4.79 -12.78
C PRO A 23 -48.18 -4.58 -12.16
N CYS A 24 -48.62 -5.54 -11.34
CA CYS A 24 -49.92 -5.49 -10.67
C CYS A 24 -50.03 -4.20 -9.83
N SER A 25 -51.06 -3.37 -10.08
CA SER A 25 -51.26 -2.11 -9.34
C SER A 25 -51.51 -2.26 -7.84
N ARG A 26 -51.98 -3.44 -7.37
CA ARG A 26 -52.18 -3.74 -5.96
C ARG A 26 -50.92 -4.18 -5.21
N CYS A 27 -50.01 -4.92 -5.83
CA CYS A 27 -48.83 -5.45 -5.17
C CYS A 27 -47.52 -4.88 -5.74
N GLY A 28 -47.56 -4.01 -6.75
CA GLY A 28 -46.38 -3.45 -7.40
C GLY A 28 -45.41 -4.49 -7.94
N GLY A 29 -45.91 -5.69 -8.34
CA GLY A 29 -45.07 -6.79 -8.79
C GLY A 29 -44.52 -7.68 -7.67
N LYS A 30 -44.76 -7.38 -6.39
CA LYS A 30 -44.23 -8.14 -5.24
C LYS A 30 -44.92 -9.47 -4.99
N GLY A 31 -46.12 -9.70 -5.53
CA GLY A 31 -46.89 -10.95 -5.37
C GLY A 31 -47.49 -11.18 -3.99
N LYS A 32 -47.26 -10.28 -3.04
CA LYS A 32 -47.78 -10.33 -1.67
C LYS A 32 -48.40 -8.98 -1.32
N LEU A 33 -49.52 -9.00 -0.59
CA LEU A 33 -50.16 -7.77 -0.05
C LEU A 33 -50.08 -7.83 1.48
N VAL A 34 -49.50 -6.81 2.06
CA VAL A 34 -49.42 -6.65 3.51
C VAL A 34 -50.70 -5.91 3.94
N LYS A 35 -51.63 -6.58 4.60
CA LYS A 35 -52.88 -5.99 5.06
C LYS A 35 -52.67 -4.98 6.19
N ASN A 36 -51.76 -5.29 7.13
CA ASN A 36 -51.42 -4.42 8.26
C ASN A 36 -49.90 -4.18 8.22
N PRO A 37 -49.45 -3.07 7.64
CA PRO A 37 -48.02 -2.76 7.58
C PRO A 37 -47.45 -2.43 8.96
N CYS A 38 -46.33 -3.03 9.31
CA CYS A 38 -45.58 -2.74 10.52
C CYS A 38 -45.17 -1.23 10.55
N LYS A 39 -45.28 -0.57 11.70
CA LYS A 39 -44.91 0.85 11.87
C LYS A 39 -43.42 1.13 11.63
N VAL A 40 -42.54 0.11 11.77
CA VAL A 40 -41.10 0.26 11.62
C VAL A 40 -40.62 -0.05 10.19
N CYS A 41 -41.10 -1.15 9.60
CA CYS A 41 -40.66 -1.57 8.26
C CYS A 41 -41.61 -1.21 7.12
N HIS A 42 -42.80 -0.66 7.44
CA HIS A 42 -43.87 -0.29 6.47
C HIS A 42 -44.18 -1.38 5.43
N GLY A 43 -44.08 -2.64 5.86
CA GLY A 43 -44.32 -3.80 4.99
C GLY A 43 -43.11 -4.26 4.13
N SER A 44 -41.95 -3.65 4.28
CA SER A 44 -40.74 -4.06 3.57
C SER A 44 -40.13 -5.35 4.14
N GLY A 45 -40.42 -5.68 5.40
CA GLY A 45 -39.82 -6.81 6.13
C GLY A 45 -38.37 -6.59 6.54
N LYS A 46 -37.81 -5.40 6.29
CA LYS A 46 -36.43 -5.04 6.63
C LYS A 46 -36.40 -3.73 7.40
N THR A 47 -35.51 -3.64 8.35
CA THR A 47 -35.22 -2.41 9.12
C THR A 47 -33.73 -2.12 9.05
N ALA A 48 -33.35 -0.85 8.98
CA ALA A 48 -31.96 -0.45 9.08
C ALA A 48 -31.48 -0.64 10.53
N ALA A 49 -30.37 -1.34 10.70
CA ALA A 49 -29.71 -1.49 12.00
C ALA A 49 -28.20 -1.18 11.83
N ARG A 50 -27.61 -0.53 12.82
CA ARG A 50 -26.17 -0.35 12.88
C ARG A 50 -25.55 -1.61 13.49
N LYS A 51 -24.57 -2.17 12.79
CA LYS A 51 -23.80 -3.33 13.26
C LYS A 51 -22.32 -2.97 13.18
N THR A 52 -21.61 -3.15 14.28
CA THR A 52 -20.15 -3.03 14.31
C THR A 52 -19.55 -4.37 13.87
N LEU A 53 -18.65 -4.31 12.90
CA LEU A 53 -17.93 -5.48 12.39
C LEU A 53 -16.46 -5.34 12.80
N GLU A 54 -15.92 -6.39 13.41
CA GLU A 54 -14.48 -6.51 13.62
C GLU A 54 -13.84 -7.06 12.34
N VAL A 55 -12.82 -6.37 11.86
CA VAL A 55 -12.16 -6.70 10.61
C VAL A 55 -10.68 -6.97 10.90
N SER A 56 -10.23 -8.20 10.66
CA SER A 56 -8.82 -8.53 10.70
C SER A 56 -8.19 -8.24 9.35
N ILE A 57 -7.30 -7.25 9.31
CA ILE A 57 -6.58 -6.89 8.08
C ILE A 57 -5.41 -7.85 7.91
N PRO A 58 -5.30 -8.57 6.78
CA PRO A 58 -4.18 -9.47 6.52
C PRO A 58 -2.86 -8.70 6.45
N MET A 59 -1.81 -9.23 7.09
CA MET A 59 -0.48 -8.65 6.96
C MET A 59 0.00 -8.74 5.52
N GLY A 60 0.72 -7.71 5.07
CA GLY A 60 1.25 -7.67 3.70
C GLY A 60 0.29 -7.17 2.63
N ILE A 61 -0.96 -6.83 3.01
CA ILE A 61 -1.92 -6.23 2.07
C ILE A 61 -1.32 -4.97 1.43
N ASP A 62 -1.61 -4.77 0.14
CA ASP A 62 -1.14 -3.62 -0.61
C ASP A 62 -2.21 -2.54 -0.73
N ASP A 63 -1.80 -1.36 -1.21
CA ASP A 63 -2.73 -0.26 -1.46
C ASP A 63 -3.77 -0.65 -2.51
N ALA A 64 -4.98 -0.10 -2.37
CA ALA A 64 -6.14 -0.39 -3.22
C ALA A 64 -6.56 -1.87 -3.29
N GLN A 65 -6.00 -2.76 -2.48
CA GLN A 65 -6.49 -4.13 -2.38
C GLN A 65 -7.78 -4.21 -1.58
N SER A 66 -8.63 -5.17 -1.94
CA SER A 66 -9.89 -5.41 -1.26
C SER A 66 -10.05 -6.87 -0.89
N PHE A 67 -10.78 -7.12 0.18
CA PHE A 67 -11.19 -8.47 0.59
C PHE A 67 -12.65 -8.48 1.02
N ALA A 68 -13.30 -9.64 0.90
CA ALA A 68 -14.71 -9.79 1.20
C ALA A 68 -14.94 -10.47 2.56
N LEU A 69 -15.78 -9.85 3.39
CA LEU A 69 -16.34 -10.48 4.59
C LEU A 69 -17.65 -11.18 4.21
N ARG A 70 -17.57 -12.49 4.00
CA ARG A 70 -18.70 -13.29 3.51
C ARG A 70 -19.85 -13.32 4.52
N GLY A 71 -21.05 -13.11 4.02
CA GLY A 71 -22.28 -13.18 4.81
C GLY A 71 -22.45 -12.08 5.87
N MET A 72 -21.60 -11.05 5.86
CA MET A 72 -21.67 -9.94 6.83
C MET A 72 -22.42 -8.72 6.31
N GLY A 73 -22.86 -8.76 5.05
CA GLY A 73 -23.63 -7.69 4.41
C GLY A 73 -25.11 -7.71 4.75
N ASP A 74 -25.90 -7.02 3.94
CA ASP A 74 -27.34 -6.88 4.13
C ASP A 74 -28.08 -8.23 4.01
N ALA A 75 -29.13 -8.36 4.79
CA ALA A 75 -29.98 -9.54 4.74
C ALA A 75 -30.58 -9.74 3.34
N GLY A 76 -30.52 -10.97 2.84
CA GLY A 76 -31.06 -11.34 1.55
C GLY A 76 -32.57 -11.06 1.41
N ALA A 77 -33.06 -10.96 0.19
CA ALA A 77 -34.48 -10.81 -0.07
C ALA A 77 -35.20 -12.18 0.12
N ASN A 78 -36.40 -12.13 0.70
CA ASN A 78 -37.28 -13.30 0.89
C ASN A 78 -36.63 -14.50 1.65
N GLY A 79 -35.78 -14.21 2.63
CA GLY A 79 -35.11 -15.27 3.41
C GLY A 79 -33.88 -15.87 2.72
N GLY A 80 -33.39 -15.23 1.66
CA GLY A 80 -32.12 -15.61 1.03
C GLY A 80 -30.91 -15.33 1.95
N PRO A 81 -29.72 -15.85 1.60
CA PRO A 81 -28.50 -15.60 2.36
C PRO A 81 -28.16 -14.10 2.40
N ALA A 82 -27.45 -13.69 3.44
CA ALA A 82 -26.91 -12.34 3.53
C ALA A 82 -25.84 -12.11 2.46
N GLY A 83 -25.70 -10.86 2.03
CA GLY A 83 -24.63 -10.46 1.11
C GLY A 83 -23.27 -10.39 1.79
N ASP A 84 -22.27 -10.02 1.04
CA ASP A 84 -20.90 -9.83 1.52
C ASP A 84 -20.60 -8.34 1.72
N VAL A 85 -19.70 -8.02 2.64
CA VAL A 85 -19.12 -6.68 2.79
C VAL A 85 -17.74 -6.68 2.14
N ILE A 86 -17.54 -5.80 1.18
CA ILE A 86 -16.22 -5.60 0.56
C ILE A 86 -15.49 -4.49 1.32
N VAL A 87 -14.33 -4.83 1.86
CA VAL A 87 -13.43 -3.89 2.54
C VAL A 87 -12.31 -3.51 1.59
N MET A 88 -12.23 -2.24 1.24
CA MET A 88 -11.12 -1.69 0.45
C MET A 88 -10.10 -1.07 1.41
N VAL A 89 -8.83 -1.39 1.23
CA VAL A 89 -7.74 -0.92 2.07
C VAL A 89 -6.97 0.19 1.36
N THR A 90 -6.71 1.27 2.07
CA THR A 90 -5.82 2.34 1.61
C THR A 90 -4.62 2.41 2.56
N VAL A 91 -3.42 2.23 2.00
CA VAL A 91 -2.17 2.27 2.75
C VAL A 91 -1.56 3.67 2.67
N ARG A 92 -1.34 4.30 3.83
CA ARG A 92 -0.67 5.60 3.86
C ARG A 92 0.81 5.44 3.53
N PRO A 93 1.38 6.27 2.64
CA PRO A 93 2.81 6.30 2.40
C PRO A 93 3.57 6.69 3.68
N SER A 94 4.73 6.09 3.87
CA SER A 94 5.63 6.43 4.98
C SER A 94 6.60 7.53 4.52
N GLU A 95 6.97 8.44 5.44
CA GLU A 95 7.99 9.46 5.18
C GLU A 95 9.42 8.88 5.17
N VAL A 96 9.63 7.73 5.79
CA VAL A 96 10.93 7.10 5.96
C VAL A 96 11.14 5.92 5.02
N PHE A 97 10.07 5.14 4.82
CA PHE A 97 10.14 3.91 4.05
C PHE A 97 9.44 4.04 2.71
N GLN A 98 10.09 3.54 1.67
CA GLN A 98 9.48 3.36 0.35
C GLN A 98 9.20 1.86 0.17
N ARG A 99 7.97 1.53 -0.17
CA ARG A 99 7.54 0.16 -0.43
C ARG A 99 7.69 -0.17 -1.92
N ASP A 100 8.26 -1.34 -2.20
CA ASP A 100 8.32 -1.92 -3.54
C ASP A 100 7.85 -3.39 -3.45
N GLY A 101 6.56 -3.59 -3.69
CA GLY A 101 5.91 -4.87 -3.46
C GLY A 101 6.01 -5.31 -2.00
N TYR A 102 6.80 -6.33 -1.72
CA TYR A 102 7.08 -6.81 -0.36
C TYR A 102 8.43 -6.34 0.19
N ASP A 103 9.22 -5.72 -0.64
CA ASP A 103 10.50 -5.15 -0.24
C ASP A 103 10.32 -3.71 0.27
N VAL A 104 11.26 -3.28 1.08
CA VAL A 104 11.25 -1.95 1.70
C VAL A 104 12.58 -1.27 1.50
N TRP A 105 12.52 -0.03 1.07
CA TRP A 105 13.68 0.82 0.88
C TRP A 105 13.73 1.91 1.94
N VAL A 106 14.92 2.17 2.44
CA VAL A 106 15.19 3.31 3.33
C VAL A 106 16.49 3.99 2.92
N THR A 107 16.48 5.31 2.89
CA THR A 107 17.70 6.09 2.71
C THR A 107 18.17 6.57 4.07
N VAL A 108 19.41 6.22 4.44
CA VAL A 108 20.00 6.58 5.72
C VAL A 108 21.13 7.58 5.49
N PRO A 109 21.02 8.81 6.02
CA PRO A 109 22.12 9.76 5.99
C PRO A 109 23.22 9.30 6.95
N ILE A 110 24.45 9.23 6.44
CA ILE A 110 25.65 8.82 7.20
C ILE A 110 26.75 9.84 7.03
N THR A 111 27.58 9.97 8.02
CA THR A 111 28.67 10.96 8.02
C THR A 111 29.86 10.48 7.18
N TYR A 112 30.65 11.41 6.68
CA TYR A 112 31.87 11.12 5.94
C TYR A 112 32.83 10.23 6.74
N SER A 113 33.03 10.51 8.04
CA SER A 113 33.91 9.72 8.90
C SER A 113 33.43 8.27 9.07
N GLN A 114 32.12 8.06 9.18
CA GLN A 114 31.55 6.72 9.32
C GLN A 114 31.78 5.85 8.08
N VAL A 115 31.68 6.43 6.89
CA VAL A 115 31.89 5.65 5.66
C VAL A 115 33.37 5.41 5.35
N VAL A 116 34.24 6.33 5.77
CA VAL A 116 35.69 6.19 5.54
C VAL A 116 36.32 5.18 6.49
N LEU A 117 35.97 5.25 7.78
CA LEU A 117 36.57 4.41 8.82
C LEU A 117 35.82 3.12 9.05
N GLY A 118 34.59 3.02 8.56
CA GLY A 118 33.65 1.99 8.95
C GLY A 118 33.04 2.29 10.33
N ASP A 119 31.76 2.00 10.50
CA ASP A 119 31.06 2.23 11.78
C ASP A 119 29.81 1.38 11.84
N SER A 120 29.31 1.18 13.05
CA SER A 120 28.01 0.56 13.26
C SER A 120 26.93 1.63 13.35
N ILE A 121 25.97 1.57 12.46
CA ILE A 121 24.84 2.51 12.41
C ILE A 121 23.55 1.83 12.85
N THR A 122 22.68 2.59 13.47
CA THR A 122 21.33 2.12 13.79
C THR A 122 20.38 2.48 12.66
N VAL A 123 19.82 1.49 12.02
CA VAL A 123 18.89 1.64 10.91
C VAL A 123 17.46 1.36 11.38
N PRO A 124 16.49 2.23 11.10
CA PRO A 124 15.09 1.92 11.37
C PRO A 124 14.63 0.77 10.48
N SER A 125 13.90 -0.18 11.04
CA SER A 125 13.22 -1.25 10.30
C SER A 125 11.74 -1.30 10.66
N ILE A 126 10.95 -2.09 9.94
CA ILE A 126 9.52 -2.29 10.24
C ILE A 126 9.32 -2.88 11.65
N ASP A 127 10.23 -3.74 12.09
CA ASP A 127 10.15 -4.43 13.39
C ASP A 127 10.82 -3.64 14.53
N GLY A 128 11.44 -2.50 14.23
CA GLY A 128 12.17 -1.70 15.23
C GLY A 128 13.55 -1.27 14.69
N LYS A 129 14.52 -1.11 15.59
CA LYS A 129 15.88 -0.69 15.24
C LYS A 129 16.77 -1.89 14.99
N VAL A 130 17.59 -1.81 13.95
CA VAL A 130 18.59 -2.84 13.61
C VAL A 130 19.95 -2.19 13.55
N GLU A 131 20.94 -2.77 14.19
CA GLU A 131 22.34 -2.35 14.03
C GLU A 131 22.91 -2.97 12.75
N TYR A 132 23.56 -2.15 11.95
CA TYR A 132 24.25 -2.57 10.74
C TYR A 132 25.63 -1.98 10.69
N THR A 133 26.64 -2.84 10.48
CA THR A 133 28.03 -2.40 10.35
C THR A 133 28.31 -2.01 8.89
N VAL A 134 28.58 -0.74 8.68
CA VAL A 134 28.98 -0.18 7.38
C VAL A 134 30.48 -0.45 7.20
N PRO A 135 30.89 -1.13 6.13
CA PRO A 135 32.31 -1.38 5.86
C PRO A 135 33.05 -0.05 5.56
N GLU A 136 34.35 -0.03 5.89
CA GLU A 136 35.23 1.08 5.52
C GLU A 136 35.28 1.28 4.00
N GLY A 137 35.43 2.53 3.56
CA GLY A 137 35.48 2.87 2.14
C GLY A 137 34.12 2.77 1.41
N THR A 138 33.01 2.61 2.12
CA THR A 138 31.65 2.58 1.55
C THR A 138 31.37 3.85 0.78
N GLN A 139 30.96 3.73 -0.48
CA GLN A 139 30.65 4.89 -1.34
C GLN A 139 29.21 5.36 -1.14
N SER A 140 28.99 6.67 -1.33
CA SER A 140 27.63 7.23 -1.30
C SER A 140 26.77 6.58 -2.38
N GLY A 141 25.52 6.23 -2.01
CA GLY A 141 24.58 5.50 -2.87
C GLY A 141 24.71 3.98 -2.80
N THR A 142 25.69 3.44 -2.04
CA THR A 142 25.77 2.00 -1.81
C THR A 142 24.52 1.50 -1.09
N THR A 143 23.99 0.38 -1.58
CA THR A 143 22.78 -0.24 -1.04
C THR A 143 23.11 -1.57 -0.38
N PHE A 144 22.72 -1.73 0.86
CA PHE A 144 22.85 -2.95 1.63
C PHE A 144 21.51 -3.66 1.74
N ARG A 145 21.52 -4.99 1.61
CA ARG A 145 20.31 -5.82 1.70
C ARG A 145 20.22 -6.50 3.06
N LEU A 146 19.18 -6.22 3.81
CA LEU A 146 18.82 -6.89 5.06
C LEU A 146 17.75 -7.94 4.76
N ARG A 147 18.16 -9.20 4.70
CA ARG A 147 17.27 -10.31 4.33
C ARG A 147 16.15 -10.52 5.34
N GLY A 148 14.92 -10.74 4.85
CA GLY A 148 13.75 -11.03 5.66
C GLY A 148 13.29 -9.88 6.58
N LYS A 149 13.75 -8.64 6.32
CA LYS A 149 13.34 -7.44 7.08
C LYS A 149 12.32 -6.57 6.35
N GLY A 150 11.77 -7.05 5.25
CA GLY A 150 10.70 -6.43 4.50
C GLY A 150 9.31 -6.78 5.03
N ILE A 151 8.30 -6.57 4.18
CA ILE A 151 6.88 -6.80 4.47
C ILE A 151 6.58 -8.30 4.38
N GLN A 152 5.71 -8.78 5.25
CA GLN A 152 5.26 -10.17 5.23
C GLN A 152 4.45 -10.48 3.97
N TYR A 153 4.60 -11.67 3.41
CA TYR A 153 3.80 -12.11 2.26
C TYR A 153 2.34 -12.33 2.66
N LEU A 154 1.42 -11.86 1.84
CA LEU A 154 -0.02 -11.92 2.11
C LEU A 154 -0.54 -13.36 2.29
N ASN A 155 -0.09 -14.29 1.44
CA ASN A 155 -0.58 -15.66 1.39
C ASN A 155 0.53 -16.70 1.62
N GLY A 156 1.64 -16.31 2.23
CA GLY A 156 2.81 -17.18 2.36
C GLY A 156 3.51 -17.08 3.70
N ARG A 157 4.44 -18.01 3.90
CA ARG A 157 5.41 -17.93 4.99
C ARG A 157 6.63 -17.17 4.47
N GLY A 158 7.07 -16.16 5.23
CA GLY A 158 8.25 -15.37 4.91
C GLY A 158 7.95 -13.90 4.69
N ARG A 159 9.00 -13.17 4.38
CA ARG A 159 9.01 -11.72 4.22
C ARG A 159 9.89 -11.33 3.05
N GLY A 160 9.62 -10.17 2.46
CA GLY A 160 10.55 -9.51 1.57
C GLY A 160 11.81 -9.03 2.31
N ASP A 161 12.64 -8.31 1.62
CA ASP A 161 13.89 -7.79 2.13
C ASP A 161 13.82 -6.29 2.36
N MET A 162 14.77 -5.79 3.11
CA MET A 162 14.93 -4.36 3.31
C MET A 162 16.24 -3.91 2.67
N TYR A 163 16.16 -2.86 1.86
CA TYR A 163 17.28 -2.23 1.20
C TYR A 163 17.61 -0.90 1.87
N VAL A 164 18.82 -0.81 2.39
CA VAL A 164 19.35 0.37 3.07
C VAL A 164 20.29 1.08 2.12
N LYS A 165 19.86 2.21 1.58
CA LYS A 165 20.70 3.08 0.75
C LYS A 165 21.43 4.07 1.63
N CYS A 166 22.73 3.99 1.66
CA CYS A 166 23.58 4.93 2.39
C CYS A 166 23.83 6.19 1.58
N GLU A 167 23.50 7.34 2.13
CA GLU A 167 23.77 8.64 1.52
C GLU A 167 24.68 9.46 2.42
N VAL A 168 25.84 9.85 1.89
CA VAL A 168 26.81 10.62 2.67
C VAL A 168 26.33 12.05 2.79
N GLU A 169 26.07 12.48 4.01
CA GLU A 169 25.72 13.86 4.31
C GLU A 169 26.97 14.73 4.46
N ILE A 170 27.05 15.77 3.66
CA ILE A 170 28.16 16.74 3.71
C ILE A 170 27.77 17.88 4.66
N PRO A 171 28.58 18.13 5.72
CA PRO A 171 28.29 19.19 6.68
C PRO A 171 28.34 20.58 6.05
N LYS A 172 27.29 21.38 6.21
CA LYS A 172 27.14 22.69 5.57
C LYS A 172 27.77 23.85 6.35
N LYS A 173 27.83 23.76 7.68
CA LYS A 173 28.28 24.84 8.55
C LYS A 173 29.49 24.39 9.37
N LEU A 174 30.71 24.77 8.94
CA LEU A 174 31.96 24.47 9.64
C LEU A 174 32.51 25.70 10.34
N ASN A 175 32.95 25.56 11.57
CA ASN A 175 33.72 26.59 12.27
C ASN A 175 35.19 26.61 11.75
N LYS A 176 36.00 27.60 12.22
CA LYS A 176 37.38 27.74 11.77
C LYS A 176 38.23 26.51 12.08
N ALA A 177 38.15 25.98 13.30
CA ALA A 177 38.92 24.81 13.72
C ALA A 177 38.58 23.55 12.87
N GLN A 178 37.32 23.34 12.56
CA GLN A 178 36.87 22.21 11.70
C GLN A 178 37.38 22.36 10.27
N ARG A 179 37.38 23.58 9.71
CA ARG A 179 37.95 23.87 8.38
C ARG A 179 39.44 23.60 8.33
N ASP A 180 40.17 24.04 9.36
CA ASP A 180 41.61 23.83 9.43
C ASP A 180 41.96 22.33 9.60
N ALA A 181 41.20 21.59 10.38
CA ALA A 181 41.35 20.15 10.50
C ALA A 181 41.11 19.44 9.16
N LEU A 182 40.05 19.83 8.44
CA LEU A 182 39.71 19.23 7.14
C LEU A 182 40.81 19.54 6.08
N LYS A 183 41.35 20.76 6.06
CA LYS A 183 42.48 21.11 5.18
C LYS A 183 43.73 20.30 5.50
N LYS A 184 44.04 20.09 6.79
CA LYS A 184 45.16 19.25 7.21
C LYS A 184 44.95 17.80 6.70
N PHE A 185 43.77 17.27 6.88
CA PHE A 185 43.42 15.92 6.40
C PHE A 185 43.54 15.82 4.88
N GLU A 186 42.98 16.79 4.13
CA GLU A 186 43.10 16.85 2.67
C GLU A 186 44.55 16.85 2.19
N GLY A 187 45.44 17.59 2.88
CA GLY A 187 46.89 17.65 2.59
C GLY A 187 47.61 16.30 2.80
N THR A 188 47.05 15.37 3.51
CA THR A 188 47.60 14.01 3.71
C THR A 188 47.15 13.03 2.64
N LEU A 189 46.09 13.35 1.90
CA LEU A 189 45.50 12.46 0.89
C LEU A 189 46.29 12.57 -0.43
N LYS A 190 46.45 11.42 -1.09
CA LYS A 190 47.12 11.30 -2.39
C LYS A 190 46.09 10.88 -3.46
N GLU A 191 46.46 11.00 -4.73
CA GLU A 191 45.62 10.56 -5.85
C GLU A 191 45.27 9.08 -5.77
N GLU A 192 46.08 8.28 -5.14
CA GLU A 192 45.84 6.84 -4.92
C GLU A 192 44.62 6.57 -4.05
N ASN A 193 44.25 7.50 -3.19
CA ASN A 193 43.07 7.40 -2.32
C ASN A 193 41.72 7.58 -3.09
N TYR A 194 41.79 8.04 -4.36
CA TYR A 194 40.61 8.39 -5.16
C TYR A 194 40.55 7.62 -6.49
N GLU A 195 40.18 6.35 -6.46
CA GLU A 195 40.14 5.50 -7.65
C GLU A 195 39.27 6.03 -8.79
N LYS A 196 38.04 6.49 -8.45
CA LYS A 196 37.09 7.01 -9.44
C LYS A 196 37.61 8.31 -10.08
N ARG A 197 38.21 9.18 -9.29
CA ARG A 197 38.80 10.44 -9.77
C ARG A 197 39.96 10.16 -10.72
N LYS A 198 40.85 9.26 -10.37
CA LYS A 198 41.99 8.82 -11.20
C LYS A 198 41.50 8.21 -12.53
N GLY A 199 40.51 7.32 -12.48
CA GLY A 199 39.93 6.72 -13.68
C GLY A 199 39.26 7.74 -14.61
N PHE A 200 38.56 8.73 -14.05
CA PHE A 200 37.92 9.77 -14.83
C PHE A 200 38.95 10.66 -15.54
N PHE A 201 39.96 11.16 -14.83
CA PHE A 201 40.99 12.02 -15.43
C PHE A 201 41.87 11.29 -16.44
N LYS A 202 42.08 9.97 -16.28
CA LYS A 202 42.75 9.16 -17.29
C LYS A 202 41.92 9.12 -18.59
N LYS A 203 40.64 8.81 -18.49
CA LYS A 203 39.73 8.81 -19.65
C LYS A 203 39.65 10.16 -20.33
N LEU A 204 39.64 11.25 -19.54
CA LEU A 204 39.62 12.61 -20.07
C LEU A 204 40.89 12.90 -20.88
N LYS A 205 42.07 12.55 -20.37
CA LYS A 205 43.32 12.70 -21.12
C LYS A 205 43.30 11.90 -22.43
N ASP A 206 42.83 10.64 -22.39
CA ASP A 206 42.74 9.79 -23.56
C ASP A 206 41.77 10.30 -24.62
N MET A 207 40.78 11.12 -24.24
CA MET A 207 39.81 11.78 -25.18
C MET A 207 40.36 13.03 -25.87
N PHE A 208 41.36 13.70 -25.30
CA PHE A 208 41.92 14.95 -25.80
C PHE A 208 43.40 14.78 -26.27
N ALA A 209 43.95 13.58 -26.23
CA ALA A 209 45.22 13.23 -26.81
C ALA A 209 45.04 12.63 -28.21
#